data_16eb41184d2a56fa676bb3524e58d7de
#
_entry.id   16eb41184d2a56fa676bb3524e58d7de
#
_cell.length_a   1.000
_cell.length_b   1.000
_cell.length_c   1.000
_cell.angle_alpha   90.00
_cell.angle_beta   90.00
_cell.angle_gamma   90.00
#
_symmetry.space_group_name_H-M   'P 1'
#
loop_
_entity.id
_entity.type
_entity.pdbx_description
1 polymer ?
#
loop_
_entity_poly.entity_id
_entity_poly.type
_entity_poly.pdbx_seq_one_letter_code
_entity_poly.pdbx_strand_id
1 'polypeptide(L)'
;MKPHSPNAIAVWLASANAILVAVILTVVKLRWESQFLSVWSIFLWVVFSWVFSYLLSRSFIESFLYKRIKIIYKNIHAFKSQSERRPSVPMATDVIQDIEQEVSDWVEDKIKELKHLHATDNFRKEFIGNLAHELKTPLFGIQGYIETLLDDDLRDEEQVKLFLEKANRQADRLGALIGDLDQISKLESGALPLNIERFDLIQCVQHAIETLEQATRNKGIYVHVKDGSPKNLWVMGDSQRIQQVLINLISNAIHYGIENGEVKIRFYDMEEHLLCEVADNGIGIAKEHLPRIFERFYRVDKSRSRNDGGSGLGLAICKHIIEAHHQSISVRSTEDIGSTFGFTLKKA
;
A
#
# COMPACT_ATOMS: atom_id res chain seq x y z
N MET A 1 38.10 28.44 -0.40
CA MET A 1 37.69 27.66 -1.61
C MET A 1 37.91 26.21 -1.31
N LYS A 2 36.85 25.38 -1.22
CA LYS A 2 36.99 23.92 -1.11
C LYS A 2 37.34 23.40 -2.51
N PRO A 3 38.39 22.60 -2.67
CA PRO A 3 38.76 22.04 -3.97
C PRO A 3 37.70 20.98 -4.37
N HIS A 4 36.86 21.31 -5.34
CA HIS A 4 35.79 20.42 -5.79
C HIS A 4 36.20 19.50 -6.97
N SER A 5 37.44 19.56 -7.44
CA SER A 5 37.93 18.68 -8.51
C SER A 5 39.28 18.04 -8.14
N PRO A 6 39.57 16.81 -8.64
CA PRO A 6 40.85 16.14 -8.42
C PRO A 6 42.04 16.98 -8.85
N ASN A 7 41.90 17.74 -9.94
CA ASN A 7 42.93 18.63 -10.43
C ASN A 7 43.18 19.81 -9.49
N ALA A 8 42.14 20.35 -8.85
CA ALA A 8 42.24 21.43 -7.89
C ALA A 8 42.98 20.96 -6.62
N ILE A 9 42.75 19.72 -6.16
CA ILE A 9 43.47 19.14 -5.03
C ILE A 9 44.94 18.94 -5.36
N ALA A 10 45.27 18.42 -6.53
CA ALA A 10 46.65 18.24 -6.99
C ALA A 10 47.40 19.58 -7.10
N VAL A 11 46.76 20.62 -7.63
CA VAL A 11 47.33 21.99 -7.69
C VAL A 11 47.57 22.54 -6.30
N TRP A 12 46.61 22.37 -5.38
CA TRP A 12 46.74 22.87 -3.99
C TRP A 12 47.90 22.19 -3.24
N LEU A 13 48.02 20.86 -3.33
CA LEU A 13 49.12 20.09 -2.74
C LEU A 13 50.46 20.48 -3.35
N ALA A 14 50.54 20.64 -4.68
CA ALA A 14 51.74 21.08 -5.35
C ALA A 14 52.18 22.50 -4.93
N SER A 15 51.21 23.41 -4.78
CA SER A 15 51.45 24.78 -4.36
C SER A 15 51.93 24.84 -2.88
N ALA A 16 51.32 24.07 -1.98
CA ALA A 16 51.76 23.99 -0.59
C ALA A 16 53.21 23.45 -0.48
N ASN A 17 53.54 22.39 -1.26
CA ASN A 17 54.89 21.83 -1.30
C ASN A 17 55.94 22.83 -1.90
N ALA A 18 55.59 23.55 -2.96
CA ALA A 18 56.45 24.54 -3.56
C ALA A 18 56.77 25.73 -2.59
N ILE A 19 55.77 26.20 -1.81
CA ILE A 19 55.98 27.19 -0.79
C ILE A 19 56.94 26.68 0.31
N LEU A 20 56.75 25.43 0.76
CA LEU A 20 57.64 24.84 1.75
C LEU A 20 59.09 24.76 1.25
N VAL A 21 59.28 24.28 0.00
CA VAL A 21 60.59 24.21 -0.66
C VAL A 21 61.22 25.61 -0.79
N ALA A 22 60.45 26.59 -1.21
CA ALA A 22 60.91 28.00 -1.34
C ALA A 22 61.40 28.53 0.01
N VAL A 23 60.66 28.33 1.09
CA VAL A 23 61.03 28.75 2.44
C VAL A 23 62.34 28.07 2.89
N ILE A 24 62.43 26.75 2.72
CA ILE A 24 63.65 25.99 3.09
C ILE A 24 64.87 26.50 2.33
N LEU A 25 64.78 26.66 0.99
CA LEU A 25 65.90 27.12 0.17
C LEU A 25 66.30 28.54 0.51
N THR A 26 65.35 29.42 0.85
CA THR A 26 65.61 30.78 1.29
C THR A 26 66.32 30.84 2.63
N VAL A 27 65.92 30.00 3.61
CA VAL A 27 66.56 29.90 4.93
C VAL A 27 67.98 29.36 4.79
N VAL A 28 68.20 28.33 3.95
CA VAL A 28 69.53 27.77 3.66
C VAL A 28 70.46 28.85 3.06
N LYS A 29 69.96 29.66 2.07
CA LYS A 29 70.71 30.72 1.46
C LYS A 29 71.12 31.78 2.50
N LEU A 30 70.21 32.18 3.37
CA LEU A 30 70.47 33.22 4.39
C LEU A 30 71.44 32.76 5.45
N ARG A 31 71.46 31.45 5.80
CA ARG A 31 72.31 30.94 6.92
C ARG A 31 73.71 30.51 6.50
N TRP A 32 73.93 30.15 5.22
CA TRP A 32 75.22 29.61 4.74
C TRP A 32 75.92 30.43 3.68
N GLU A 33 75.54 31.68 3.40
CA GLU A 33 76.22 32.59 2.39
C GLU A 33 76.73 31.80 1.15
N SER A 34 76.03 30.77 0.66
CA SER A 34 76.51 29.92 -0.40
C SER A 34 76.42 30.65 -1.74
N GLN A 35 77.63 30.92 -2.34
CA GLN A 35 77.74 31.52 -3.70
C GLN A 35 77.08 30.66 -4.80
N PHE A 36 76.76 29.36 -4.47
CA PHE A 36 76.10 28.46 -5.43
C PHE A 36 74.58 28.63 -5.54
N LEU A 37 73.92 29.31 -4.62
CA LEU A 37 72.49 29.52 -4.68
C LEU A 37 72.14 30.92 -5.23
N SER A 38 72.15 31.02 -6.55
CA SER A 38 71.65 32.24 -7.23
C SER A 38 70.10 32.29 -7.09
N VAL A 39 69.53 33.49 -7.17
CA VAL A 39 68.07 33.64 -7.14
C VAL A 39 67.40 32.82 -8.24
N TRP A 40 68.04 32.70 -9.39
CA TRP A 40 67.59 31.95 -10.54
C TRP A 40 67.58 30.43 -10.26
N SER A 41 68.60 29.91 -9.55
CA SER A 41 68.61 28.47 -9.21
C SER A 41 67.52 28.08 -8.19
N ILE A 42 67.21 28.94 -7.23
CA ILE A 42 66.11 28.77 -6.27
C ILE A 42 64.78 28.74 -7.05
N PHE A 43 64.59 29.69 -7.93
CA PHE A 43 63.35 29.73 -8.76
C PHE A 43 63.18 28.46 -9.58
N LEU A 44 64.22 27.98 -10.25
CA LEU A 44 64.19 26.72 -11.01
C LEU A 44 63.82 25.49 -10.15
N TRP A 45 64.40 25.42 -8.96
CA TRP A 45 64.12 24.30 -8.00
C TRP A 45 62.66 24.33 -7.52
N VAL A 46 62.12 25.51 -7.23
CA VAL A 46 60.73 25.69 -6.81
C VAL A 46 59.77 25.28 -7.91
N VAL A 47 60.06 25.73 -9.15
CA VAL A 47 59.21 25.35 -10.32
C VAL A 47 59.28 23.84 -10.57
N PHE A 48 60.50 23.26 -10.52
CA PHE A 48 60.70 21.83 -10.69
C PHE A 48 59.90 21.04 -9.60
N SER A 49 60.07 21.41 -8.32
CA SER A 49 59.35 20.81 -7.23
C SER A 49 57.83 20.91 -7.39
N TRP A 50 57.34 22.07 -7.86
CA TRP A 50 55.90 22.23 -8.10
C TRP A 50 55.39 21.30 -9.19
N VAL A 51 56.06 21.24 -10.34
CA VAL A 51 55.68 20.37 -11.46
C VAL A 51 55.73 18.92 -11.06
N PHE A 52 56.82 18.50 -10.36
CA PHE A 52 57.00 17.13 -9.92
C PHE A 52 55.90 16.72 -8.91
N SER A 53 55.62 17.57 -7.91
CA SER A 53 54.57 17.34 -6.90
C SER A 53 53.17 17.27 -7.55
N TYR A 54 52.92 18.14 -8.55
CA TYR A 54 51.67 18.13 -9.32
C TYR A 54 51.47 16.81 -10.08
N LEU A 55 52.49 16.34 -10.81
CA LEU A 55 52.43 15.11 -11.58
C LEU A 55 52.26 13.87 -10.67
N LEU A 56 52.96 13.88 -9.55
CA LEU A 56 52.89 12.79 -8.54
C LEU A 56 51.50 12.72 -7.89
N SER A 57 50.96 13.87 -7.44
CA SER A 57 49.66 13.96 -6.81
C SER A 57 48.57 13.59 -7.80
N ARG A 58 48.64 14.05 -9.03
CA ARG A 58 47.69 13.69 -10.09
C ARG A 58 47.72 12.20 -10.39
N SER A 59 48.89 11.61 -10.57
CA SER A 59 49.03 10.17 -10.83
C SER A 59 48.51 9.31 -9.67
N PHE A 60 48.74 9.75 -8.44
CA PHE A 60 48.25 9.05 -7.25
C PHE A 60 46.71 9.11 -7.15
N ILE A 61 46.12 10.28 -7.38
CA ILE A 61 44.64 10.47 -7.38
C ILE A 61 44.01 9.62 -8.46
N GLU A 62 44.52 9.68 -9.69
CA GLU A 62 43.96 8.91 -10.81
C GLU A 62 44.13 7.40 -10.63
N SER A 63 45.27 6.91 -10.14
CA SER A 63 45.50 5.46 -10.04
C SER A 63 44.89 4.81 -8.79
N PHE A 64 44.82 5.51 -7.69
CA PHE A 64 44.43 4.94 -6.39
C PHE A 64 42.98 5.20 -6.06
N LEU A 65 42.50 6.46 -6.12
CA LEU A 65 41.11 6.79 -5.80
C LEU A 65 40.16 6.29 -6.91
N TYR A 66 40.52 6.55 -8.18
CA TYR A 66 39.63 6.23 -9.29
C TYR A 66 39.36 4.72 -9.44
N LYS A 67 40.41 3.89 -9.23
CA LYS A 67 40.26 2.44 -9.26
C LYS A 67 39.35 1.92 -8.13
N ARG A 68 39.47 2.45 -6.92
CA ARG A 68 38.64 2.03 -5.78
C ARG A 68 37.18 2.46 -5.93
N ILE A 69 36.96 3.71 -6.37
CA ILE A 69 35.61 4.22 -6.63
C ILE A 69 34.94 3.40 -7.74
N LYS A 70 35.67 3.08 -8.83
CA LYS A 70 35.15 2.24 -9.91
C LYS A 70 34.74 0.83 -9.46
N ILE A 71 35.42 0.24 -8.50
CA ILE A 71 35.08 -1.08 -7.93
C ILE A 71 33.79 -0.98 -7.10
N ILE A 72 33.65 0.07 -6.26
CA ILE A 72 32.43 0.30 -5.46
C ILE A 72 31.23 0.52 -6.41
N TYR A 73 31.40 1.38 -7.41
CA TYR A 73 30.40 1.62 -8.44
C TYR A 73 29.98 0.34 -9.18
N LYS A 74 30.97 -0.50 -9.58
CA LYS A 74 30.68 -1.78 -10.24
C LYS A 74 29.91 -2.73 -9.34
N ASN A 75 30.19 -2.74 -8.05
CA ASN A 75 29.48 -3.60 -7.09
C ASN A 75 28.04 -3.12 -6.87
N ILE A 76 27.82 -1.79 -6.76
CA ILE A 76 26.47 -1.21 -6.65
C ILE A 76 25.66 -1.51 -7.91
N HIS A 77 26.25 -1.33 -9.09
CA HIS A 77 25.60 -1.67 -10.37
C HIS A 77 25.37 -3.17 -10.56
N ALA A 78 26.23 -4.04 -10.05
CA ALA A 78 26.01 -5.49 -10.12
C ALA A 78 24.80 -5.94 -9.31
N PHE A 79 24.51 -5.26 -8.19
CA PHE A 79 23.28 -5.47 -7.44
C PHE A 79 22.02 -4.92 -8.17
N LYS A 80 22.17 -3.87 -8.99
CA LYS A 80 21.05 -3.27 -9.76
C LYS A 80 20.77 -4.03 -11.07
N SER A 81 21.75 -4.78 -11.64
CA SER A 81 21.66 -5.38 -12.97
C SER A 81 20.90 -6.72 -13.05
N GLN A 82 19.98 -6.99 -12.11
CA GLN A 82 18.86 -7.90 -12.42
C GLN A 82 17.80 -7.22 -13.32
N SER A 83 17.92 -5.92 -13.62
CA SER A 83 17.05 -5.19 -14.55
C SER A 83 17.90 -4.42 -15.56
N GLU A 84 17.82 -4.87 -16.78
CA GLU A 84 18.34 -4.36 -18.05
C GLU A 84 18.80 -2.88 -18.09
N ARG A 85 20.10 -2.66 -18.23
CA ARG A 85 20.81 -1.71 -19.13
C ARG A 85 22.26 -1.54 -18.69
N ARG A 86 23.20 -1.85 -19.57
CA ARG A 86 24.63 -1.53 -19.39
C ARG A 86 24.82 -0.02 -19.60
N PRO A 87 25.22 0.75 -18.59
CA PRO A 87 25.58 2.13 -18.81
C PRO A 87 26.99 2.22 -19.39
N SER A 88 27.15 2.99 -20.45
CA SER A 88 28.46 3.49 -20.89
C SER A 88 28.94 4.52 -19.89
N VAL A 89 30.11 4.30 -19.30
CA VAL A 89 30.76 5.23 -18.37
C VAL A 89 31.18 6.49 -19.15
N PRO A 90 30.61 7.67 -18.92
CA PRO A 90 31.12 8.91 -19.50
C PRO A 90 32.46 9.26 -18.86
N MET A 91 33.41 9.64 -19.68
CA MET A 91 34.76 10.03 -19.29
C MET A 91 34.79 11.55 -19.14
N ALA A 92 34.26 12.10 -18.08
CA ALA A 92 34.30 13.55 -17.84
C ALA A 92 34.16 13.91 -16.33
N THR A 93 34.60 15.04 -15.98
CA THR A 93 35.02 15.72 -14.75
C THR A 93 34.04 15.68 -13.56
N ASP A 94 32.85 15.11 -13.68
CA ASP A 94 31.77 15.12 -12.66
C ASP A 94 31.38 13.73 -12.12
N VAL A 95 32.23 12.72 -12.32
CA VAL A 95 31.91 11.32 -11.95
C VAL A 95 31.59 11.13 -10.47
N ILE A 96 32.12 11.95 -9.58
CA ILE A 96 31.87 11.83 -8.14
C ILE A 96 30.45 12.32 -7.81
N GLN A 97 30.01 13.40 -8.43
CA GLN A 97 28.68 13.97 -8.20
C GLN A 97 27.59 13.08 -8.81
N ASP A 98 27.84 12.50 -9.99
CA ASP A 98 26.94 11.52 -10.60
C ASP A 98 26.80 10.25 -9.73
N ILE A 99 27.91 9.78 -9.12
CA ILE A 99 27.90 8.63 -8.21
C ILE A 99 27.17 8.97 -6.91
N GLU A 100 27.37 10.16 -6.33
CA GLU A 100 26.65 10.60 -5.13
C GLU A 100 25.13 10.61 -5.38
N GLN A 101 24.70 11.15 -6.52
CA GLN A 101 23.29 11.19 -6.89
C GLN A 101 22.73 9.77 -7.08
N GLU A 102 23.44 8.92 -7.82
CA GLU A 102 23.00 7.54 -8.09
C GLU A 102 22.91 6.69 -6.80
N VAL A 103 23.86 6.87 -5.87
CA VAL A 103 23.82 6.22 -4.56
C VAL A 103 22.66 6.75 -3.73
N SER A 104 22.41 8.06 -3.76
CA SER A 104 21.30 8.69 -3.06
C SER A 104 19.95 8.16 -3.56
N ASP A 105 19.77 8.11 -4.88
CA ASP A 105 18.56 7.58 -5.53
C ASP A 105 18.35 6.08 -5.18
N TRP A 106 19.43 5.30 -5.21
CA TRP A 106 19.37 3.89 -4.83
C TRP A 106 18.98 3.68 -3.36
N VAL A 107 19.54 4.49 -2.44
CA VAL A 107 19.20 4.45 -1.00
C VAL A 107 17.73 4.81 -0.81
N GLU A 108 17.23 5.85 -1.51
CA GLU A 108 15.83 6.25 -1.44
C GLU A 108 14.90 5.13 -1.94
N ASP A 109 15.24 4.50 -3.07
CA ASP A 109 14.47 3.37 -3.61
C ASP A 109 14.46 2.17 -2.66
N LYS A 110 15.62 1.85 -2.03
CA LYS A 110 15.71 0.77 -1.04
C LYS A 110 14.93 1.08 0.24
N ILE A 111 14.92 2.32 0.69
CA ILE A 111 14.09 2.75 1.82
C ILE A 111 12.60 2.61 1.49
N LYS A 112 12.17 2.96 0.27
CA LYS A 112 10.78 2.78 -0.20
C LYS A 112 10.42 1.29 -0.24
N GLU A 113 11.29 0.44 -0.79
CA GLU A 113 11.09 -1.01 -0.85
C GLU A 113 10.97 -1.63 0.55
N LEU A 114 11.89 -1.27 1.47
CA LEU A 114 11.84 -1.73 2.86
C LEU A 114 10.57 -1.28 3.58
N LYS A 115 10.16 -0.02 3.41
CA LYS A 115 8.90 0.48 3.97
C LYS A 115 7.70 -0.30 3.44
N HIS A 116 7.68 -0.61 2.15
CA HIS A 116 6.62 -1.42 1.54
C HIS A 116 6.60 -2.84 2.09
N LEU A 117 7.76 -3.49 2.21
CA LEU A 117 7.87 -4.83 2.81
C LEU A 117 7.43 -4.85 4.27
N HIS A 118 7.85 -3.86 5.08
CA HIS A 118 7.41 -3.74 6.46
C HIS A 118 5.90 -3.46 6.58
N ALA A 119 5.34 -2.62 5.71
CA ALA A 119 3.90 -2.37 5.68
C ALA A 119 3.13 -3.66 5.36
N THR A 120 3.60 -4.44 4.39
CA THR A 120 3.00 -5.73 4.01
C THR A 120 3.10 -6.76 5.15
N ASP A 121 4.25 -6.86 5.83
CA ASP A 121 4.42 -7.78 6.96
C ASP A 121 3.54 -7.39 8.16
N ASN A 122 3.48 -6.11 8.49
CA ASN A 122 2.59 -5.61 9.55
C ASN A 122 1.13 -5.87 9.21
N PHE A 123 0.72 -5.61 7.98
CA PHE A 123 -0.62 -5.91 7.49
C PHE A 123 -0.96 -7.40 7.62
N ARG A 124 -0.02 -8.30 7.26
CA ARG A 124 -0.20 -9.75 7.42
C ARG A 124 -0.34 -10.17 8.88
N LYS A 125 0.48 -9.61 9.79
CA LYS A 125 0.39 -9.88 11.23
C LYS A 125 -0.93 -9.42 11.81
N GLU A 126 -1.37 -8.20 11.47
CA GLU A 126 -2.66 -7.65 11.90
C GLU A 126 -3.83 -8.47 11.37
N PHE A 127 -3.77 -8.89 10.10
CA PHE A 127 -4.75 -9.78 9.49
C PHE A 127 -4.91 -11.10 10.26
N ILE A 128 -3.79 -11.79 10.55
CA ILE A 128 -3.82 -13.06 11.31
C ILE A 128 -4.34 -12.85 12.72
N GLY A 129 -3.94 -11.77 13.39
CA GLY A 129 -4.41 -11.42 14.73
C GLY A 129 -5.90 -11.16 14.78
N ASN A 130 -6.43 -10.36 13.84
CA ASN A 130 -7.86 -10.07 13.74
C ASN A 130 -8.66 -11.34 13.39
N LEU A 131 -8.16 -12.15 12.46
CA LEU A 131 -8.78 -13.43 12.09
C LEU A 131 -8.90 -14.36 13.30
N ALA A 132 -7.82 -14.55 14.04
CA ALA A 132 -7.83 -15.39 15.23
C ALA A 132 -8.86 -14.90 16.27
N HIS A 133 -8.97 -13.56 16.43
CA HIS A 133 -9.95 -12.98 17.36
C HIS A 133 -11.38 -13.18 16.89
N GLU A 134 -11.68 -12.95 15.61
CA GLU A 134 -13.02 -13.11 15.03
C GLU A 134 -13.49 -14.57 14.99
N LEU A 135 -12.56 -15.53 14.84
CA LEU A 135 -12.87 -16.97 14.93
C LEU A 135 -13.07 -17.43 16.39
N LYS A 136 -12.30 -16.88 17.33
CA LYS A 136 -12.37 -17.26 18.76
C LYS A 136 -13.72 -16.94 19.39
N THR A 137 -14.28 -15.77 19.04
CA THR A 137 -15.52 -15.29 19.66
C THR A 137 -16.71 -16.22 19.42
N PRO A 138 -17.09 -16.60 18.17
CA PRO A 138 -18.17 -17.54 17.95
C PRO A 138 -17.85 -18.94 18.47
N LEU A 139 -16.59 -19.39 18.38
CA LEU A 139 -16.18 -20.70 18.90
C LEU A 139 -16.42 -20.82 20.41
N PHE A 140 -15.96 -19.83 21.19
CA PHE A 140 -16.20 -19.82 22.64
C PHE A 140 -17.68 -19.63 22.98
N GLY A 141 -18.44 -18.90 22.13
CA GLY A 141 -19.90 -18.83 22.28
C GLY A 141 -20.55 -20.19 22.14
N ILE A 142 -20.18 -20.97 21.13
CA ILE A 142 -20.67 -22.35 20.93
C ILE A 142 -20.31 -23.23 22.12
N GLN A 143 -19.03 -23.20 22.56
CA GLN A 143 -18.57 -23.99 23.71
C GLN A 143 -19.33 -23.64 24.96
N GLY A 144 -19.49 -22.35 25.30
CA GLY A 144 -20.21 -21.92 26.48
C GLY A 144 -21.69 -22.34 26.48
N TYR A 145 -22.37 -22.26 25.33
CA TYR A 145 -23.76 -22.76 25.25
C TYR A 145 -23.85 -24.28 25.39
N ILE A 146 -22.90 -25.04 24.83
CA ILE A 146 -22.83 -26.49 24.99
C ILE A 146 -22.51 -26.86 26.43
N GLU A 147 -21.54 -26.19 27.10
CA GLU A 147 -21.22 -26.42 28.50
C GLU A 147 -22.42 -26.16 29.38
N THR A 148 -23.20 -25.09 29.15
CA THR A 148 -24.43 -24.80 29.88
C THR A 148 -25.49 -25.88 29.66
N LEU A 149 -25.57 -26.49 28.48
CA LEU A 149 -26.51 -27.57 28.18
C LEU A 149 -26.10 -28.92 28.81
N LEU A 150 -24.79 -29.11 29.07
CA LEU A 150 -24.28 -30.31 29.76
C LEU A 150 -24.41 -30.23 31.27
N ASP A 151 -24.77 -29.09 31.82
CA ASP A 151 -25.00 -28.92 33.25
C ASP A 151 -26.35 -29.54 33.65
N ASP A 152 -26.36 -30.50 34.61
CA ASP A 152 -27.52 -31.33 34.98
C ASP A 152 -28.71 -30.55 35.54
N ASP A 153 -28.54 -29.24 35.88
CA ASP A 153 -29.58 -28.39 36.42
C ASP A 153 -30.57 -27.82 35.39
N LEU A 154 -30.28 -27.95 34.08
CA LEU A 154 -31.12 -27.45 32.99
C LEU A 154 -32.20 -28.47 32.60
N ARG A 155 -33.39 -28.33 33.20
CA ARG A 155 -34.55 -29.23 32.96
C ARG A 155 -35.67 -28.61 32.12
N ASP A 156 -35.51 -27.33 31.70
CA ASP A 156 -36.53 -26.62 30.94
C ASP A 156 -36.27 -26.78 29.42
N GLU A 157 -37.18 -27.42 28.72
CA GLU A 157 -37.12 -27.67 27.27
C GLU A 157 -37.04 -26.38 26.46
N GLU A 158 -37.67 -25.29 26.89
CA GLU A 158 -37.59 -23.98 26.21
C GLU A 158 -36.20 -23.37 26.32
N GLN A 159 -35.55 -23.49 27.48
CA GLN A 159 -34.18 -23.01 27.68
C GLN A 159 -33.18 -23.85 26.88
N VAL A 160 -33.33 -25.15 26.87
CA VAL A 160 -32.50 -26.05 26.04
C VAL A 160 -32.59 -25.64 24.58
N LYS A 161 -33.80 -25.45 24.05
CA LYS A 161 -34.04 -25.01 22.70
C LYS A 161 -33.38 -23.65 22.40
N LEU A 162 -33.53 -22.70 23.32
CA LEU A 162 -32.93 -21.36 23.20
C LEU A 162 -31.38 -21.40 23.11
N PHE A 163 -30.74 -22.23 23.95
CA PHE A 163 -29.28 -22.38 23.93
C PHE A 163 -28.80 -23.09 22.67
N LEU A 164 -29.51 -24.12 22.17
CA LEU A 164 -29.23 -24.77 20.89
C LEU A 164 -29.36 -23.77 19.74
N GLU A 165 -30.40 -22.97 19.70
CA GLU A 165 -30.57 -21.91 18.68
C GLU A 165 -29.46 -20.87 18.73
N LYS A 166 -28.99 -20.49 19.93
CA LYS A 166 -27.86 -19.57 20.11
C LYS A 166 -26.55 -20.20 19.60
N ALA A 167 -26.30 -21.47 19.96
CA ALA A 167 -25.12 -22.21 19.49
C ALA A 167 -25.12 -22.34 17.96
N ASN A 168 -26.28 -22.70 17.39
CA ASN A 168 -26.41 -22.80 15.94
C ASN A 168 -26.14 -21.48 15.22
N ARG A 169 -26.67 -20.36 15.73
CA ARG A 169 -26.36 -19.02 15.17
C ARG A 169 -24.87 -18.68 15.19
N GLN A 170 -24.14 -19.10 16.25
CA GLN A 170 -22.69 -18.90 16.30
C GLN A 170 -21.95 -19.83 15.30
N ALA A 171 -22.43 -21.04 15.09
CA ALA A 171 -21.89 -21.97 14.09
C ALA A 171 -22.10 -21.42 12.65
N ASP A 172 -23.30 -20.93 12.33
CA ASP A 172 -23.60 -20.29 11.06
C ASP A 172 -22.70 -19.07 10.81
N ARG A 173 -22.50 -18.25 11.84
CA ARG A 173 -21.57 -17.10 11.79
C ARG A 173 -20.13 -17.54 11.51
N LEU A 174 -19.66 -18.60 12.17
CA LEU A 174 -18.31 -19.15 11.94
C LEU A 174 -18.16 -19.66 10.52
N GLY A 175 -19.19 -20.37 10.01
CA GLY A 175 -19.23 -20.84 8.63
C GLY A 175 -19.15 -19.71 7.61
N ALA A 176 -19.89 -18.62 7.82
CA ALA A 176 -19.84 -17.43 6.97
C ALA A 176 -18.45 -16.79 6.96
N LEU A 177 -17.82 -16.64 8.14
CA LEU A 177 -16.44 -16.10 8.25
C LEU A 177 -15.42 -16.93 7.48
N ILE A 178 -15.51 -18.28 7.57
CA ILE A 178 -14.61 -19.18 6.83
C ILE A 178 -14.86 -19.04 5.33
N GLY A 179 -16.13 -18.94 4.89
CA GLY A 179 -16.49 -18.71 3.50
C GLY A 179 -15.94 -17.38 2.95
N ASP A 180 -16.07 -16.29 3.71
CA ASP A 180 -15.50 -14.97 3.37
C ASP A 180 -13.98 -15.04 3.21
N LEU A 181 -13.29 -15.76 4.13
CA LEU A 181 -11.85 -15.93 4.11
C LEU A 181 -11.37 -16.72 2.88
N ASP A 182 -12.05 -17.82 2.56
CA ASP A 182 -11.75 -18.63 1.36
C ASP A 182 -11.90 -17.79 0.08
N GLN A 183 -12.94 -16.97 0.00
CA GLN A 183 -13.14 -16.05 -1.12
C GLN A 183 -12.02 -15.01 -1.23
N ILE A 184 -11.65 -14.35 -0.14
CA ILE A 184 -10.55 -13.39 -0.14
C ILE A 184 -9.25 -14.06 -0.59
N SER A 185 -8.95 -15.25 -0.08
CA SER A 185 -7.75 -16.02 -0.46
C SER A 185 -7.72 -16.33 -1.95
N LYS A 186 -8.86 -16.73 -2.53
CA LYS A 186 -8.98 -17.02 -3.97
C LYS A 186 -8.87 -15.77 -4.84
N LEU A 187 -9.45 -14.65 -4.40
CA LEU A 187 -9.36 -13.38 -5.10
C LEU A 187 -7.93 -12.83 -5.09
N GLU A 188 -7.21 -12.94 -3.98
CA GLU A 188 -5.82 -12.46 -3.87
C GLU A 188 -4.81 -13.28 -4.67
N SER A 189 -5.01 -14.58 -4.70
CA SER A 189 -4.13 -15.47 -5.47
C SER A 189 -4.33 -15.36 -6.99
N GLY A 190 -5.31 -14.57 -7.44
CA GLY A 190 -5.73 -14.54 -8.85
C GLY A 190 -6.30 -15.89 -9.33
N ALA A 191 -6.55 -16.82 -8.40
CA ALA A 191 -7.02 -18.17 -8.70
C ALA A 191 -8.53 -18.24 -8.97
N LEU A 192 -9.24 -17.11 -8.88
CA LEU A 192 -10.67 -17.07 -9.16
C LEU A 192 -10.88 -16.60 -10.61
N PRO A 193 -11.10 -17.50 -11.57
CA PRO A 193 -11.48 -17.09 -12.91
C PRO A 193 -12.87 -16.45 -12.84
N LEU A 194 -12.97 -15.20 -13.31
CA LEU A 194 -14.26 -14.53 -13.48
C LEU A 194 -14.94 -15.06 -14.72
N ASN A 195 -16.22 -15.37 -14.62
CA ASN A 195 -17.06 -15.69 -15.77
C ASN A 195 -17.67 -14.39 -16.33
N ILE A 196 -16.90 -13.68 -17.17
CA ILE A 196 -17.36 -12.41 -17.76
C ILE A 196 -18.39 -12.69 -18.84
N GLU A 197 -19.64 -12.33 -18.57
CA GLU A 197 -20.78 -12.46 -19.46
C GLU A 197 -21.60 -11.18 -19.54
N ARG A 198 -22.48 -11.09 -20.55
CA ARG A 198 -23.46 -10.01 -20.66
C ARG A 198 -24.66 -10.34 -19.79
N PHE A 199 -25.00 -9.47 -18.85
CA PHE A 199 -26.17 -9.65 -18.00
C PHE A 199 -26.92 -8.35 -17.75
N ASP A 200 -28.18 -8.45 -17.29
CA ASP A 200 -29.00 -7.30 -16.92
C ASP A 200 -28.79 -6.95 -15.44
N LEU A 201 -28.18 -5.79 -15.18
CA LEU A 201 -27.90 -5.30 -13.83
C LEU A 201 -29.20 -5.02 -13.03
N ILE A 202 -30.30 -4.61 -13.70
CA ILE A 202 -31.57 -4.38 -13.01
C ILE A 202 -32.13 -5.68 -12.42
N GLN A 203 -32.06 -6.77 -13.15
CA GLN A 203 -32.48 -8.09 -12.63
C GLN A 203 -31.60 -8.51 -11.46
N CYS A 204 -30.29 -8.27 -11.56
CA CYS A 204 -29.35 -8.60 -10.49
C CYS A 204 -29.65 -7.79 -9.20
N VAL A 205 -29.99 -6.52 -9.33
CA VAL A 205 -30.43 -5.66 -8.20
C VAL A 205 -31.75 -6.15 -7.62
N GLN A 206 -32.75 -6.47 -8.45
CA GLN A 206 -34.04 -6.97 -7.97
C GLN A 206 -33.86 -8.26 -7.16
N HIS A 207 -33.05 -9.18 -7.64
CA HIS A 207 -32.74 -10.43 -6.93
C HIS A 207 -32.02 -10.18 -5.60
N ALA A 208 -31.10 -9.19 -5.55
CA ALA A 208 -30.44 -8.82 -4.29
C ALA A 208 -31.45 -8.22 -3.29
N ILE A 209 -32.42 -7.40 -3.73
CA ILE A 209 -33.48 -6.85 -2.88
C ILE A 209 -34.39 -7.98 -2.35
N GLU A 210 -34.81 -8.90 -3.19
CA GLU A 210 -35.62 -10.07 -2.81
C GLU A 210 -34.90 -10.92 -1.77
N THR A 211 -33.62 -11.16 -1.95
CA THR A 211 -32.80 -11.95 -0.98
C THR A 211 -32.76 -11.32 0.40
N LEU A 212 -32.84 -9.98 0.49
CA LEU A 212 -32.78 -9.22 1.72
C LEU A 212 -34.15 -8.79 2.26
N GLU A 213 -35.26 -9.25 1.67
CA GLU A 213 -36.62 -8.81 2.02
C GLU A 213 -36.92 -9.00 3.52
N GLN A 214 -36.53 -10.13 4.12
CA GLN A 214 -36.76 -10.36 5.54
C GLN A 214 -35.99 -9.36 6.43
N ALA A 215 -34.77 -9.02 6.07
CA ALA A 215 -33.95 -8.04 6.79
C ALA A 215 -34.54 -6.63 6.70
N THR A 216 -35.05 -6.25 5.53
CA THR A 216 -35.70 -4.96 5.31
C THR A 216 -36.99 -4.82 6.12
N ARG A 217 -37.81 -5.87 6.15
CA ARG A 217 -39.08 -5.91 6.95
C ARG A 217 -38.81 -5.78 8.44
N ASN A 218 -37.79 -6.51 8.95
CA ASN A 218 -37.46 -6.51 10.38
C ASN A 218 -37.06 -5.12 10.91
N LYS A 219 -36.51 -4.26 10.05
CA LYS A 219 -36.02 -2.91 10.41
C LYS A 219 -36.89 -1.79 9.85
N GLY A 220 -37.93 -2.12 9.07
CA GLY A 220 -38.83 -1.15 8.44
C GLY A 220 -38.16 -0.32 7.34
N ILE A 221 -37.04 -0.77 6.80
CA ILE A 221 -36.27 -0.01 5.79
C ILE A 221 -36.87 -0.25 4.40
N TYR A 222 -37.07 0.83 3.66
CA TYR A 222 -37.55 0.77 2.28
C TYR A 222 -36.39 0.76 1.28
N VAL A 223 -36.22 -0.33 0.55
CA VAL A 223 -35.18 -0.47 -0.49
C VAL A 223 -35.82 -0.42 -1.87
N HIS A 224 -35.38 0.49 -2.73
CA HIS A 224 -35.92 0.63 -4.07
C HIS A 224 -34.90 1.17 -5.09
N VAL A 225 -35.19 0.90 -6.35
CA VAL A 225 -34.49 1.52 -7.49
C VAL A 225 -35.11 2.89 -7.73
N LYS A 226 -34.30 3.93 -7.95
CA LYS A 226 -34.76 5.29 -8.21
C LYS A 226 -35.72 5.33 -9.43
N ASP A 227 -36.82 6.04 -9.29
CA ASP A 227 -37.80 6.29 -10.39
C ASP A 227 -37.12 6.88 -11.63
N GLY A 228 -37.56 6.42 -12.80
CA GLY A 228 -37.02 6.84 -14.09
C GLY A 228 -35.78 6.07 -14.53
N SER A 229 -35.34 5.05 -13.75
CA SER A 229 -34.27 4.13 -14.18
C SER A 229 -34.76 3.31 -15.41
N PRO A 230 -33.85 2.98 -16.35
CA PRO A 230 -34.18 2.10 -17.48
C PRO A 230 -34.70 0.75 -17.00
N LYS A 231 -35.57 0.11 -17.80
CA LYS A 231 -36.10 -1.22 -17.48
C LYS A 231 -35.00 -2.31 -17.50
N ASN A 232 -34.01 -2.16 -18.38
CA ASN A 232 -32.89 -3.08 -18.56
C ASN A 232 -31.61 -2.29 -18.67
N LEU A 233 -30.55 -2.76 -18.01
CA LEU A 233 -29.20 -2.18 -18.06
C LEU A 233 -28.18 -3.29 -18.30
N TRP A 234 -27.75 -3.41 -19.56
CA TRP A 234 -26.83 -4.45 -19.97
C TRP A 234 -25.38 -4.07 -19.68
N VAL A 235 -24.69 -4.93 -18.94
CA VAL A 235 -23.29 -4.75 -18.55
C VAL A 235 -22.49 -6.02 -18.77
N MET A 236 -21.16 -5.91 -18.81
CA MET A 236 -20.22 -7.02 -18.89
C MET A 236 -19.62 -7.29 -17.52
N GLY A 237 -19.68 -8.52 -17.03
CA GLY A 237 -19.13 -8.91 -15.74
C GLY A 237 -19.54 -10.32 -15.33
N ASP A 238 -19.08 -10.76 -14.19
CA ASP A 238 -19.52 -11.99 -13.53
C ASP A 238 -20.79 -11.67 -12.71
N SER A 239 -21.95 -12.09 -13.22
CA SER A 239 -23.26 -11.79 -12.64
C SER A 239 -23.39 -12.24 -11.20
N GLN A 240 -22.84 -13.41 -10.84
CA GLN A 240 -22.87 -13.96 -9.47
C GLN A 240 -22.02 -13.12 -8.52
N ARG A 241 -20.85 -12.69 -8.96
CA ARG A 241 -19.96 -11.83 -8.15
C ARG A 241 -20.52 -10.44 -7.97
N ILE A 242 -21.09 -9.86 -9.02
CA ILE A 242 -21.76 -8.56 -8.91
C ILE A 242 -22.99 -8.65 -8.01
N GLN A 243 -23.76 -9.73 -8.07
CA GLN A 243 -24.86 -9.95 -7.13
C GLN A 243 -24.37 -10.00 -5.68
N GLN A 244 -23.24 -10.65 -5.41
CA GLN A 244 -22.61 -10.66 -4.08
C GLN A 244 -22.22 -9.24 -3.62
N VAL A 245 -21.66 -8.41 -4.51
CA VAL A 245 -21.36 -6.99 -4.22
C VAL A 245 -22.63 -6.24 -3.83
N LEU A 246 -23.72 -6.39 -4.60
CA LEU A 246 -25.00 -5.75 -4.33
C LEU A 246 -25.58 -6.20 -2.98
N ILE A 247 -25.60 -7.51 -2.71
CA ILE A 247 -26.09 -8.04 -1.42
C ILE A 247 -25.29 -7.45 -0.25
N ASN A 248 -23.94 -7.40 -0.35
CA ASN A 248 -23.11 -6.85 0.70
C ASN A 248 -23.34 -5.35 0.94
N LEU A 249 -23.47 -4.56 -0.15
CA LEU A 249 -23.69 -3.12 -0.05
C LEU A 249 -25.11 -2.81 0.50
N ILE A 250 -26.14 -3.50 0.01
CA ILE A 250 -27.51 -3.32 0.47
C ILE A 250 -27.66 -3.82 1.91
N SER A 251 -27.05 -4.96 2.27
CA SER A 251 -27.04 -5.48 3.65
C SER A 251 -26.38 -4.50 4.61
N ASN A 252 -25.27 -3.87 4.23
CA ASN A 252 -24.64 -2.82 5.02
C ASN A 252 -25.54 -1.60 5.18
N ALA A 253 -26.20 -1.14 4.10
CA ALA A 253 -27.14 -0.04 4.13
C ALA A 253 -28.35 -0.33 5.06
N ILE A 254 -28.85 -1.56 5.08
CA ILE A 254 -29.89 -1.99 6.02
C ILE A 254 -29.34 -2.03 7.46
N HIS A 255 -28.15 -2.60 7.64
CA HIS A 255 -27.56 -2.80 8.97
C HIS A 255 -27.27 -1.46 9.67
N TYR A 256 -26.68 -0.50 8.97
CA TYR A 256 -26.33 0.83 9.47
C TYR A 256 -27.41 1.90 9.23
N GLY A 257 -28.51 1.55 8.53
CA GLY A 257 -29.66 2.40 8.32
C GLY A 257 -30.40 2.69 9.62
N ILE A 258 -31.13 3.81 9.69
CA ILE A 258 -32.05 4.13 10.79
C ILE A 258 -33.36 3.33 10.62
N GLU A 259 -34.11 3.15 11.70
CA GLU A 259 -35.45 2.54 11.63
C GLU A 259 -36.36 3.35 10.71
N ASN A 260 -37.14 2.65 9.90
CA ASN A 260 -37.98 3.24 8.84
C ASN A 260 -37.18 4.09 7.84
N GLY A 261 -35.90 3.78 7.66
CA GLY A 261 -35.01 4.45 6.73
C GLY A 261 -35.25 4.06 5.27
N GLU A 262 -34.42 4.62 4.41
CA GLU A 262 -34.53 4.44 2.96
C GLU A 262 -33.16 4.07 2.37
N VAL A 263 -33.14 3.09 1.44
CA VAL A 263 -31.99 2.72 0.63
C VAL A 263 -32.37 2.89 -0.84
N LYS A 264 -31.67 3.82 -1.52
CA LYS A 264 -31.87 4.14 -2.93
C LYS A 264 -30.76 3.55 -3.81
N ILE A 265 -31.15 2.81 -4.85
CA ILE A 265 -30.21 2.34 -5.87
C ILE A 265 -30.36 3.23 -7.09
N ARG A 266 -29.24 3.79 -7.57
CA ARG A 266 -29.17 4.75 -8.67
C ARG A 266 -28.19 4.27 -9.72
N PHE A 267 -28.46 4.61 -10.97
CA PHE A 267 -27.60 4.32 -12.11
C PHE A 267 -27.28 5.59 -12.87
N TYR A 268 -26.00 5.73 -13.24
CA TYR A 268 -25.53 6.87 -14.03
C TYR A 268 -24.75 6.36 -15.23
N ASP A 269 -25.12 6.84 -16.40
CA ASP A 269 -24.43 6.57 -17.64
C ASP A 269 -23.12 7.37 -17.71
N MET A 270 -21.98 6.70 -17.91
CA MET A 270 -20.64 7.28 -18.01
C MET A 270 -19.96 6.85 -19.32
N GLU A 271 -20.67 7.00 -20.44
CA GLU A 271 -20.20 6.63 -21.78
C GLU A 271 -19.91 5.13 -21.94
N GLU A 272 -18.68 4.69 -21.68
CA GLU A 272 -18.26 3.28 -21.76
C GLU A 272 -18.60 2.48 -20.50
N HIS A 273 -18.87 3.16 -19.40
CA HIS A 273 -19.14 2.54 -18.10
C HIS A 273 -20.50 2.94 -17.56
N LEU A 274 -21.00 2.15 -16.65
CA LEU A 274 -22.16 2.42 -15.85
C LEU A 274 -21.74 2.54 -14.39
N LEU A 275 -22.14 3.63 -13.72
CA LEU A 275 -21.98 3.76 -12.27
C LEU A 275 -23.27 3.29 -11.60
N CYS A 276 -23.18 2.32 -10.70
CA CYS A 276 -24.23 1.88 -9.79
C CYS A 276 -23.95 2.43 -8.40
N GLU A 277 -24.89 3.14 -7.80
CA GLU A 277 -24.80 3.67 -6.44
C GLU A 277 -25.87 3.05 -5.54
N VAL A 278 -25.46 2.63 -4.34
CA VAL A 278 -26.33 2.25 -3.22
C VAL A 278 -26.21 3.35 -2.17
N ALA A 279 -27.26 4.11 -1.96
CA ALA A 279 -27.30 5.25 -1.05
C ALA A 279 -28.29 4.97 0.10
N ASP A 280 -27.83 5.12 1.34
CA ASP A 280 -28.63 5.03 2.56
C ASP A 280 -28.73 6.39 3.26
N ASN A 281 -29.73 6.55 4.11
CA ASN A 281 -29.90 7.66 5.04
C ASN A 281 -29.59 7.26 6.49
N GLY A 282 -28.65 6.34 6.67
CA GLY A 282 -28.25 5.82 7.97
C GLY A 282 -27.35 6.74 8.78
N ILE A 283 -26.63 6.16 9.75
CA ILE A 283 -25.73 6.89 10.67
C ILE A 283 -24.53 7.55 10.00
N GLY A 284 -24.24 7.22 8.73
CA GLY A 284 -23.07 7.73 8.02
C GLY A 284 -21.75 7.24 8.58
N ILE A 285 -20.65 7.78 8.03
CA ILE A 285 -19.27 7.40 8.35
C ILE A 285 -18.44 8.68 8.51
N ALA A 286 -17.74 8.82 9.62
CA ALA A 286 -16.84 9.95 9.86
C ALA A 286 -15.66 9.94 8.87
N LYS A 287 -15.18 11.13 8.46
CA LYS A 287 -14.17 11.30 7.41
C LYS A 287 -12.87 10.53 7.66
N GLU A 288 -12.48 10.39 8.92
CA GLU A 288 -11.26 9.69 9.33
C GLU A 288 -11.29 8.18 9.04
N HIS A 289 -12.49 7.59 8.95
CA HIS A 289 -12.68 6.16 8.68
C HIS A 289 -12.78 5.84 7.19
N LEU A 290 -13.17 6.81 6.34
CA LEU A 290 -13.41 6.59 4.90
C LEU A 290 -12.24 5.95 4.15
N PRO A 291 -10.97 6.33 4.40
CA PRO A 291 -9.83 5.70 3.71
C PRO A 291 -9.66 4.21 4.05
N ARG A 292 -10.20 3.77 5.18
CA ARG A 292 -9.95 2.45 5.76
C ARG A 292 -11.11 1.47 5.67
N ILE A 293 -12.31 1.91 5.31
CA ILE A 293 -13.52 1.05 5.35
C ILE A 293 -13.46 -0.17 4.42
N PHE A 294 -12.59 -0.14 3.40
CA PHE A 294 -12.35 -1.28 2.51
C PHE A 294 -11.20 -2.18 2.99
N GLU A 295 -10.55 -1.85 4.13
CA GLU A 295 -9.56 -2.73 4.75
C GLU A 295 -10.28 -3.95 5.40
N ARG A 296 -9.62 -5.10 5.41
CA ARG A 296 -10.14 -6.32 6.00
C ARG A 296 -10.26 -6.20 7.51
N PHE A 297 -11.36 -6.70 8.08
CA PHE A 297 -11.68 -6.64 9.50
C PHE A 297 -11.79 -5.21 10.06
N TYR A 298 -11.76 -4.19 9.19
CA TYR A 298 -11.92 -2.82 9.65
C TYR A 298 -13.38 -2.55 10.02
N ARG A 299 -13.59 -1.94 11.17
CA ARG A 299 -14.90 -1.55 11.71
C ARG A 299 -14.75 -0.24 12.47
N VAL A 300 -15.69 0.68 12.26
CA VAL A 300 -15.71 1.98 12.96
C VAL A 300 -15.90 1.78 14.45
N ASP A 301 -16.85 0.92 14.86
CA ASP A 301 -17.14 0.59 16.25
C ASP A 301 -16.94 -0.90 16.56
N LYS A 302 -15.88 -1.22 17.32
CA LYS A 302 -15.60 -2.60 17.77
C LYS A 302 -16.54 -3.07 18.88
N SER A 303 -17.19 -2.15 19.62
CA SER A 303 -17.99 -2.48 20.81
C SER A 303 -19.49 -2.70 20.53
N ARG A 304 -20.07 -1.89 19.66
CA ARG A 304 -21.51 -1.90 19.36
C ARG A 304 -21.92 -3.08 18.47
N SER A 305 -20.99 -3.60 17.70
CA SER A 305 -21.23 -4.58 16.64
C SER A 305 -20.96 -6.03 17.04
N ARG A 306 -20.60 -6.34 18.31
CA ARG A 306 -20.42 -7.73 18.77
C ARG A 306 -21.70 -8.55 18.69
N ASN A 307 -22.86 -7.92 18.86
CA ASN A 307 -24.18 -8.58 18.79
C ASN A 307 -24.76 -8.66 17.36
N ASP A 308 -24.30 -7.81 16.44
CA ASP A 308 -24.93 -7.62 15.12
C ASP A 308 -24.22 -8.31 13.93
N GLY A 309 -23.18 -9.09 14.19
CA GLY A 309 -22.75 -10.16 13.27
C GLY A 309 -21.86 -9.81 12.07
N GLY A 310 -21.45 -8.56 11.85
CA GLY A 310 -20.61 -8.21 10.70
C GLY A 310 -19.14 -8.65 10.85
N SER A 311 -18.58 -9.36 9.85
CA SER A 311 -17.20 -9.85 9.82
C SER A 311 -16.15 -8.75 9.59
N GLY A 312 -16.56 -7.60 9.06
CA GLY A 312 -15.63 -6.59 8.55
C GLY A 312 -14.92 -7.00 7.25
N LEU A 313 -15.34 -8.09 6.61
CA LEU A 313 -14.78 -8.59 5.36
C LEU A 313 -15.62 -8.19 4.14
N GLY A 314 -16.91 -7.93 4.30
CA GLY A 314 -17.84 -7.70 3.20
C GLY A 314 -17.42 -6.57 2.25
N LEU A 315 -17.01 -5.39 2.76
CA LEU A 315 -16.54 -4.29 1.92
C LEU A 315 -15.19 -4.57 1.25
N ALA A 316 -14.31 -5.30 1.92
CA ALA A 316 -13.05 -5.75 1.31
C ALA A 316 -13.32 -6.72 0.16
N ILE A 317 -14.26 -7.66 0.32
CA ILE A 317 -14.71 -8.56 -0.75
C ILE A 317 -15.29 -7.77 -1.92
N CYS A 318 -16.16 -6.77 -1.66
CA CYS A 318 -16.70 -5.89 -2.71
C CYS A 318 -15.58 -5.23 -3.52
N LYS A 319 -14.59 -4.65 -2.83
CA LYS A 319 -13.45 -4.01 -3.48
C LYS A 319 -12.67 -4.99 -4.36
N HIS A 320 -12.30 -6.15 -3.83
CA HIS A 320 -11.57 -7.16 -4.60
C HIS A 320 -12.33 -7.67 -5.83
N ILE A 321 -13.65 -7.91 -5.70
CA ILE A 321 -14.48 -8.30 -6.84
C ILE A 321 -14.49 -7.23 -7.92
N ILE A 322 -14.70 -5.97 -7.55
CA ILE A 322 -14.76 -4.85 -8.51
C ILE A 322 -13.39 -4.60 -9.15
N GLU A 323 -12.30 -4.65 -8.38
CA GLU A 323 -10.94 -4.55 -8.91
C GLU A 323 -10.58 -5.70 -9.85
N ALA A 324 -11.03 -6.94 -9.56
CA ALA A 324 -10.85 -8.08 -10.46
C ALA A 324 -11.60 -7.90 -11.80
N HIS A 325 -12.70 -7.14 -11.82
CA HIS A 325 -13.38 -6.73 -13.05
C HIS A 325 -12.70 -5.54 -13.76
N HIS A 326 -11.53 -5.08 -13.28
CA HIS A 326 -10.83 -3.86 -13.75
C HIS A 326 -11.70 -2.61 -13.64
N GLN A 327 -12.52 -2.54 -12.59
CA GLN A 327 -13.46 -1.46 -12.31
C GLN A 327 -13.13 -0.78 -10.97
N SER A 328 -13.82 0.30 -10.65
CA SER A 328 -13.59 1.07 -9.43
C SER A 328 -14.78 1.02 -8.49
N ILE A 329 -14.50 1.01 -7.17
CA ILE A 329 -15.47 1.20 -6.11
C ILE A 329 -15.09 2.43 -5.29
N SER A 330 -16.08 3.20 -4.88
CA SER A 330 -15.90 4.43 -4.12
C SER A 330 -16.98 4.59 -3.05
N VAL A 331 -16.73 5.50 -2.09
CA VAL A 331 -17.67 5.84 -1.03
C VAL A 331 -17.71 7.34 -0.82
N ARG A 332 -18.89 7.85 -0.56
CA ARG A 332 -19.15 9.21 -0.05
C ARG A 332 -20.06 9.07 1.15
N SER A 333 -19.69 9.68 2.26
CA SER A 333 -20.50 9.61 3.47
C SER A 333 -20.33 10.87 4.31
N THR A 334 -21.36 11.19 5.05
CA THR A 334 -21.37 12.23 6.08
C THR A 334 -22.04 11.65 7.31
N GLU A 335 -21.41 11.80 8.46
CA GLU A 335 -21.92 11.35 9.74
C GLU A 335 -23.30 11.96 10.00
N ASP A 336 -24.22 11.16 10.52
CA ASP A 336 -25.63 11.46 10.80
C ASP A 336 -26.47 11.84 9.57
N ILE A 337 -25.95 11.67 8.34
CA ILE A 337 -26.73 11.95 7.11
C ILE A 337 -26.93 10.67 6.29
N GLY A 338 -25.87 9.82 6.23
CA GLY A 338 -25.91 8.58 5.47
C GLY A 338 -24.68 8.35 4.61
N SER A 339 -24.69 7.23 3.87
CA SER A 339 -23.58 6.81 3.02
C SER A 339 -24.05 6.51 1.60
N THR A 340 -23.13 6.66 0.65
CA THR A 340 -23.33 6.28 -0.74
C THR A 340 -22.12 5.51 -1.23
N PHE A 341 -22.31 4.23 -1.51
CA PHE A 341 -21.30 3.37 -2.11
C PHE A 341 -21.58 3.28 -3.61
N GLY A 342 -20.57 3.53 -4.43
CA GLY A 342 -20.69 3.47 -5.88
C GLY A 342 -19.62 2.58 -6.50
N PHE A 343 -20.01 1.80 -7.51
CA PHE A 343 -19.07 1.00 -8.29
C PHE A 343 -19.38 1.10 -9.78
N THR A 344 -18.35 0.98 -10.60
CA THR A 344 -18.47 1.02 -12.06
C THR A 344 -18.55 -0.37 -12.65
N LEU A 345 -19.21 -0.51 -13.80
CA LEU A 345 -19.20 -1.71 -14.65
C LEU A 345 -19.06 -1.28 -16.11
N LYS A 346 -18.43 -2.12 -16.93
CA LYS A 346 -18.35 -1.89 -18.37
C LYS A 346 -19.72 -2.15 -19.00
N LYS A 347 -20.18 -1.23 -19.85
CA LYS A 347 -21.40 -1.46 -20.63
C LYS A 347 -21.21 -2.59 -21.65
N ALA A 348 -22.31 -3.30 -21.94
CA ALA A 348 -22.32 -4.40 -22.89
C ALA A 348 -22.60 -3.94 -24.32
#